data_56fd2307452f68ed012929a08b5025f7
#
_entry.id   56fd2307452f68ed012929a08b5025f7
#
_cell.length_a   1.000
_cell.length_b   1.000
_cell.length_c   1.000
_cell.angle_alpha   90.00
_cell.angle_beta   90.00
_cell.angle_gamma   90.00
#
_symmetry.space_group_name_H-M   'P 1'
#
loop_
_entity.id
_entity.type
_entity.pdbx_description
1 polymer ?
#
loop_
_entity_poly.entity_id
_entity_poly.type
_entity_poly.pdbx_seq_one_letter_code
_entity_poly.pdbx_strand_id
1 'polypeptide(L)'
;MATGKISRLPREIREQLNRRLDGGEPGKRLVAWLNGLPAVQTLLAAEFDGAAIKEQNLSNWKQGGFRDWRMEQEAAAWSGRDRKSVV
;
A
#
# COMPACT_ATOMS: atom_id res chain seq x y z
N MET A 1 6.38 -0.81 16.38
CA MET A 1 5.84 -0.36 15.66
C MET A 1 6.21 -0.18 14.38
N ALA A 2 5.63 -0.53 13.51
CA ALA A 2 6.04 -0.51 12.25
C ALA A 2 5.95 0.74 11.67
N THR A 3 6.98 1.35 11.61
CA THR A 3 7.02 2.62 11.04
C THR A 3 7.74 2.50 9.75
N GLY A 4 7.36 1.57 8.93
CA GLY A 4 7.94 1.44 7.61
C GLY A 4 7.68 2.68 6.76
N LYS A 5 8.53 2.90 5.75
CA LYS A 5 8.37 4.05 4.87
C LYS A 5 7.00 4.10 4.20
N ILE A 6 6.50 2.94 3.80
CA ILE A 6 5.23 2.86 3.09
C ILE A 6 4.05 3.25 3.98
N SER A 7 4.09 2.90 5.25
CA SER A 7 3.01 3.24 6.17
C SER A 7 2.88 4.74 6.42
N ARG A 8 3.92 5.49 6.12
CA ARG A 8 3.94 6.95 6.29
C ARG A 8 3.45 7.69 5.04
N LEU A 9 3.26 7.00 3.95
CA LEU A 9 2.81 7.63 2.71
C LEU A 9 1.38 8.12 2.81
N PRO A 10 1.00 9.13 2.01
CA PRO A 10 -0.38 9.60 1.97
C PRO A 10 -1.34 8.47 1.64
N ARG A 11 -2.53 8.53 2.20
CA ARG A 11 -3.54 7.49 2.03
C ARG A 11 -3.80 7.16 0.56
N GLU A 12 -3.91 8.18 -0.28
CA GLU A 12 -4.17 7.98 -1.71
C GLU A 12 -3.11 7.13 -2.39
N ILE A 13 -1.85 7.36 -2.02
CA ILE A 13 -0.75 6.60 -2.60
C ILE A 13 -0.77 5.16 -2.07
N ARG A 14 -1.05 4.98 -0.79
CA ARG A 14 -1.15 3.64 -0.21
C ARG A 14 -2.29 2.86 -0.86
N GLU A 15 -3.40 3.53 -1.13
CA GLU A 15 -4.55 2.91 -1.78
C GLU A 15 -4.16 2.41 -3.18
N GLN A 16 -3.52 3.26 -3.97
CA GLN A 16 -3.08 2.89 -5.31
C GLN A 16 -2.07 1.74 -5.26
N LEU A 17 -1.15 1.79 -4.32
CA LEU A 17 -0.17 0.73 -4.15
C LEU A 17 -0.85 -0.60 -3.84
N ASN A 18 -1.81 -0.58 -2.92
CA ASN A 18 -2.52 -1.79 -2.52
C ASN A 18 -3.29 -2.40 -3.69
N ARG A 19 -3.92 -1.57 -4.50
CA ARG A 19 -4.64 -2.05 -5.69
C ARG A 19 -3.70 -2.69 -6.70
N ARG A 20 -2.52 -2.10 -6.88
CA ARG A 20 -1.52 -2.65 -7.79
C ARG A 20 -0.94 -3.96 -7.27
N LEU A 21 -0.72 -4.04 -5.95
CA LEU A 21 -0.28 -5.28 -5.33
C LEU A 21 -1.31 -6.38 -5.51
N ASP A 22 -2.57 -6.04 -5.32
CA ASP A 22 -3.67 -6.99 -5.48
C ASP A 22 -3.78 -7.47 -6.92
N GLY A 23 -3.42 -6.61 -7.88
CA GLY A 23 -3.40 -6.95 -9.29
C GLY A 23 -2.19 -7.78 -9.71
N GLY A 24 -1.27 -8.04 -8.80
CA GLY A 24 -0.11 -8.88 -9.10
C GLY A 24 1.08 -8.19 -9.75
N GLU A 25 1.16 -6.86 -9.67
CA GLU A 25 2.30 -6.17 -10.25
C GLU A 25 3.60 -6.55 -9.54
N PRO A 26 4.72 -6.67 -10.28
CA PRO A 26 6.01 -7.00 -9.67
C PRO A 26 6.45 -5.93 -8.68
N GLY A 27 7.00 -6.35 -7.55
CA GLY A 27 7.47 -5.43 -6.53
C GLY A 27 8.50 -4.45 -7.03
N LYS A 28 9.38 -4.90 -7.92
CA LYS A 28 10.41 -4.05 -8.51
C LYS A 28 9.79 -2.85 -9.23
N ARG A 29 8.73 -3.09 -9.96
CA ARG A 29 8.03 -2.04 -10.72
C ARG A 29 7.34 -1.07 -9.76
N LEU A 30 6.74 -1.60 -8.71
CA LEU A 30 6.06 -0.78 -7.71
C LEU A 30 7.03 0.11 -6.95
N VAL A 31 8.18 -0.41 -6.60
CA VAL A 31 9.22 0.37 -5.94
C VAL A 31 9.68 1.53 -6.83
N ALA A 32 9.91 1.25 -8.11
CA ALA A 32 10.31 2.29 -9.05
C ALA A 32 9.22 3.35 -9.19
N TRP A 33 7.97 2.93 -9.26
CA TRP A 33 6.84 3.85 -9.35
C TRP A 33 6.76 4.75 -8.12
N LEU A 34 6.85 4.18 -6.93
CA LEU A 34 6.79 4.94 -5.69
C LEU A 34 7.90 5.97 -5.60
N ASN A 35 9.12 5.56 -5.90
CA ASN A 35 10.27 6.46 -5.83
C ASN A 35 10.21 7.59 -6.85
N GLY A 36 9.41 7.44 -7.90
CA GLY A 36 9.23 8.46 -8.91
C GLY A 36 8.17 9.50 -8.58
N LEU A 37 7.36 9.26 -7.55
CA LEU A 37 6.28 10.19 -7.20
C LEU A 37 6.82 11.38 -6.39
N PRO A 38 6.48 12.62 -6.80
CA PRO A 38 6.97 13.81 -6.08
C PRO A 38 6.56 13.82 -4.60
N ALA A 39 5.32 13.42 -4.30
CA ALA A 39 4.85 13.37 -2.92
C ALA A 39 5.66 12.40 -2.08
N VAL A 40 6.05 11.28 -2.66
CA VAL A 40 6.86 10.27 -1.98
C VAL A 40 8.27 10.81 -1.77
N GLN A 41 8.83 11.44 -2.78
CA GLN A 41 10.17 12.02 -2.68
C GLN A 41 10.25 13.07 -1.58
N THR A 42 9.23 13.92 -1.48
CA THR A 42 9.17 14.96 -0.45
C THR A 42 9.11 14.33 0.93
N LEU A 43 8.29 13.31 1.11
CA LEU A 43 8.16 12.63 2.38
C LEU A 43 9.48 11.95 2.78
N LEU A 44 10.11 11.27 1.84
CA LEU A 44 11.37 10.58 2.11
C LEU A 44 12.47 11.55 2.52
N ALA A 45 12.52 12.72 1.86
CA ALA A 45 13.47 13.74 2.23
C ALA A 45 13.22 14.30 3.62
N ALA A 46 11.96 14.46 3.97
CA ALA A 46 11.60 15.06 5.26
C ALA A 46 11.72 14.10 6.43
N GLU A 47 11.36 12.85 6.24
CA GLU A 47 11.29 11.90 7.35
C GLU A 47 12.34 10.78 7.34
N PHE A 48 12.97 10.54 6.21
CA PHE A 48 13.92 9.43 6.07
C PHE A 48 15.24 9.85 5.42
N ASP A 49 15.58 11.12 5.54
CA ASP A 49 16.83 11.65 5.00
C ASP A 49 17.03 11.36 3.51
N GLY A 50 15.96 11.29 2.76
CA GLY A 50 16.03 11.03 1.34
C GLY A 50 16.28 9.58 0.96
N ALA A 51 16.22 8.67 1.91
CA ALA A 51 16.42 7.25 1.63
C ALA A 51 15.27 6.71 0.78
N ALA A 52 15.61 6.05 -0.33
CA ALA A 52 14.61 5.52 -1.24
C ALA A 52 13.85 4.32 -0.65
N ILE A 53 12.65 4.08 -1.18
CA ILE A 53 11.90 2.89 -0.83
C ILE A 53 12.57 1.71 -1.52
N LYS A 54 12.68 0.60 -0.80
CA LYS A 54 13.31 -0.61 -1.31
C LYS A 54 12.32 -1.77 -1.33
N GLU A 55 12.68 -2.83 -2.02
CA GLU A 55 11.83 -4.01 -2.09
C GLU A 55 11.57 -4.62 -0.72
N GLN A 56 12.52 -4.48 0.19
CA GLN A 56 12.35 -4.94 1.57
C GLN A 56 11.19 -4.19 2.25
N ASN A 57 11.09 -2.90 2.01
CA ASN A 57 9.98 -2.09 2.55
C ASN A 57 8.64 -2.60 2.03
N LEU A 58 8.60 -2.92 0.74
CA LEU A 58 7.39 -3.43 0.12
C LEU A 58 7.03 -4.81 0.68
N SER A 59 8.02 -5.66 0.89
CA SER A 59 7.80 -6.98 1.46
C SER A 59 7.19 -6.87 2.85
N ASN A 60 7.73 -5.97 3.68
CA ASN A 60 7.19 -5.73 5.01
C ASN A 60 5.76 -5.21 4.94
N TRP A 61 5.47 -4.34 3.98
CA TRP A 61 4.12 -3.81 3.79
C TRP A 61 3.13 -4.90 3.42
N LYS A 62 3.54 -5.83 2.57
CA LYS A 62 2.69 -6.95 2.17
C LYS A 62 2.27 -7.81 3.36
N GLN A 63 3.15 -7.94 4.35
CA GLN A 63 2.87 -8.76 5.52
C GLN A 63 2.05 -8.04 6.58
N GLY A 64 1.89 -6.74 6.45
CA GLY A 64 1.17 -5.93 7.43
C GLY A 64 0.05 -5.12 6.80
N GLY A 65 0.34 -3.89 6.40
CA GLY A 65 -0.66 -2.96 5.91
C GLY A 65 -1.47 -3.44 4.71
N PHE A 66 -0.82 -4.08 3.76
CA PHE A 66 -1.51 -4.60 2.59
C PHE A 66 -2.47 -5.72 2.98
N ARG A 67 -2.03 -6.60 3.85
CA ARG A 67 -2.85 -7.70 4.32
C ARG A 67 -4.09 -7.19 5.03
N ASP A 68 -3.93 -6.17 5.88
CA ASP A 68 -5.07 -5.58 6.59
C ASP A 68 -6.04 -4.94 5.60
N TRP A 69 -5.52 -4.23 4.61
CA TRP A 69 -6.34 -3.62 3.58
C TRP A 69 -7.14 -4.68 2.81
N ARG A 70 -6.50 -5.78 2.47
CA ARG A 70 -7.17 -6.87 1.75
C ARG A 70 -8.31 -7.46 2.57
N MET A 71 -8.09 -7.65 3.84
CA MET A 71 -9.12 -8.17 4.74
C MET A 71 -10.30 -7.22 4.81
N GLU A 72 -10.05 -5.92 4.83
CA GLU A 72 -11.12 -4.93 4.83
C GLU A 72 -11.91 -4.97 3.53
N GLN A 73 -11.24 -5.14 2.40
CA GLN A 73 -11.93 -5.24 1.11
C GLN A 73 -12.80 -6.47 1.02
N GLU A 74 -12.32 -7.59 1.53
CA GLU A 74 -13.10 -8.82 1.56
C GLU A 74 -14.32 -8.68 2.46
N ALA A 75 -14.17 -8.07 3.61
CA ALA A 75 -15.29 -7.84 4.52
C ALA A 75 -16.34 -6.95 3.89
N ALA A 76 -15.93 -5.90 3.19
CA ALA A 76 -16.84 -5.01 2.50
C ALA A 76 -17.60 -5.74 1.39
N ALA A 77 -16.91 -6.60 0.65
CA ALA A 77 -17.53 -7.39 -0.40
C ALA A 77 -18.57 -8.36 0.16
N TRP A 78 -18.25 -8.98 1.27
CA TRP A 78 -19.16 -9.89 1.93
C TRP A 78 -20.42 -9.17 2.40
N SER A 79 -20.26 -7.99 3.01
CA SER A 79 -21.40 -7.19 3.44
C SER A 79 -22.30 -6.83 2.29
N GLY A 80 -21.72 -6.47 1.16
CA GLY A 80 -22.48 -6.17 -0.04
C GLY A 80 -23.26 -7.35 -0.56
N ARG A 81 -22.66 -8.52 -0.51
CA ARG A 81 -23.35 -9.75 -0.95
C ARG A 81 -24.50 -10.09 -0.04
N ASP A 82 -24.28 -9.96 1.25
CA ASP A 82 -25.33 -10.26 2.21
C ASP A 82 -26.56 -9.39 1.97
N ARG A 83 -26.35 -8.12 1.68
CA ARG A 83 -27.46 -7.24 1.39
C ARG A 83 -28.23 -7.71 0.16
N LYS A 84 -27.51 -8.10 -0.87
CA LYS A 84 -28.15 -8.58 -2.07
C LYS A 84 -28.90 -9.87 -1.84
N SER A 85 -28.34 -10.70 -0.98
CA SER A 85 -29.01 -11.97 -0.68
C SER A 85 -30.32 -11.77 0.02
N VAL A 86 -30.40 -10.77 0.85
CA VAL A 86 -31.59 -10.52 1.63
C VAL A 86 -32.72 -10.00 0.76
N VAL A 87 -32.36 -9.33 -0.29
CA VAL A 87 -33.35 -8.83 -1.23
C VAL A 87 -33.90 -9.93 -2.09
#